data_cac8c81499e753e0461dccbf49c1be85
#
_entry.id   cac8c81499e753e0461dccbf49c1be85
#
_cell.length_a   1.000
_cell.length_b   1.000
_cell.length_c   1.000
_cell.angle_alpha   90.00
_cell.angle_beta   90.00
_cell.angle_gamma   90.00
#
_symmetry.space_group_name_H-M   'P 1'
#
loop_
_entity.id
_entity.type
_entity.pdbx_description
1 polymer ?
#
loop_
_entity_poly.entity_id
_entity_poly.type
_entity_poly.pdbx_seq_one_letter_code
_entity_poly.pdbx_strand_id
1 'polypeptide(L)'
;MRGHYELSLSDGTKIPMRFCTWSLKRFCQLQGIGPSEIGEALSGDKSLDAIVNLLKAAAEYPLYKEGITPSYTELDTCDWIDDMGGIAGNKFQEVMAALTESLNSGLEETTTKKAKKDAVKKN
;
A
#
# COMPACT_ATOMS: atom_id res chain seq x y z
N MET A 1 6.35 -13.54 2.96
CA MET A 1 6.39 -12.98 1.61
C MET A 1 6.15 -11.49 1.67
N ARG A 2 6.93 -10.73 0.94
CA ARG A 2 6.87 -9.26 1.00
C ARG A 2 5.56 -8.70 0.47
N GLY A 3 5.09 -7.66 1.12
CA GLY A 3 3.93 -6.91 0.68
C GLY A 3 2.59 -7.57 0.90
N HIS A 4 2.57 -8.77 1.45
CA HIS A 4 1.32 -9.45 1.76
C HIS A 4 0.79 -8.99 3.11
N TYR A 5 -0.50 -8.72 3.15
CA TYR A 5 -1.18 -8.41 4.38
C TYR A 5 -2.61 -8.91 4.28
N GLU A 6 -3.11 -9.53 5.34
CA GLU A 6 -4.49 -9.96 5.38
C GLU A 6 -5.21 -9.13 6.44
N LEU A 7 -6.15 -8.32 5.98
CA LEU A 7 -6.93 -7.49 6.89
C LEU A 7 -8.10 -8.31 7.42
N SER A 8 -8.18 -8.43 8.74
CA SER A 8 -9.29 -9.13 9.40
C SER A 8 -10.25 -8.09 9.95
N LEU A 9 -11.49 -8.13 9.46
CA LEU A 9 -12.54 -7.24 9.93
C LEU A 9 -13.21 -7.83 11.17
N SER A 10 -13.87 -6.97 11.94
CA SER A 10 -14.51 -7.37 13.18
C SER A 10 -15.60 -8.41 13.00
N ASP A 11 -16.19 -8.48 11.81
CA ASP A 11 -17.23 -9.49 11.52
C ASP A 11 -16.66 -10.83 11.04
N GLY A 12 -15.35 -10.98 11.07
CA GLY A 12 -14.67 -12.20 10.64
C GLY A 12 -14.28 -12.21 9.16
N THR A 13 -14.66 -11.22 8.40
CA THR A 13 -14.28 -11.13 7.00
C THR A 13 -12.78 -10.88 6.88
N LYS A 14 -12.15 -11.55 5.93
CA LYS A 14 -10.72 -11.38 5.68
C LYS A 14 -10.53 -10.83 4.29
N ILE A 15 -9.71 -9.80 4.19
CA ILE A 15 -9.43 -9.14 2.93
C ILE A 15 -7.95 -9.24 2.65
N PRO A 16 -7.56 -10.14 1.74
CA PRO A 16 -6.14 -10.26 1.38
C PRO A 16 -5.72 -9.04 0.55
N MET A 17 -4.53 -8.54 0.86
CA MET A 17 -3.95 -7.39 0.19
C MET A 17 -2.55 -7.72 -0.25
N ARG A 18 -2.10 -7.10 -1.31
CA ARG A 18 -0.71 -7.18 -1.71
C ARG A 18 -0.21 -5.82 -2.18
N PHE A 19 0.84 -5.36 -1.52
CA PHE A 19 1.54 -4.14 -1.90
C PHE A 19 2.69 -4.55 -2.82
N CYS A 20 2.52 -4.34 -4.11
CA CYS A 20 3.48 -4.76 -5.13
C CYS A 20 3.46 -3.76 -6.28
N THR A 21 4.25 -4.01 -7.30
CA THR A 21 4.33 -3.12 -8.46
C THR A 21 2.96 -2.85 -9.08
N TRP A 22 2.14 -3.90 -9.23
CA TRP A 22 0.80 -3.72 -9.78
C TRP A 22 -0.05 -2.81 -8.92
N SER A 23 -0.03 -3.01 -7.59
CA SER A 23 -0.79 -2.19 -6.65
C SER A 23 -0.36 -0.73 -6.72
N LEU A 24 0.95 -0.50 -6.79
CA LEU A 24 1.47 0.86 -6.89
C LEU A 24 1.09 1.50 -8.21
N LYS A 25 1.14 0.75 -9.29
CA LYS A 25 0.73 1.23 -10.60
C LYS A 25 -0.75 1.62 -10.58
N ARG A 26 -1.59 0.75 -10.03
CA ARG A 26 -3.01 1.01 -9.91
C ARG A 26 -3.28 2.22 -9.03
N PHE A 27 -2.54 2.33 -7.93
CA PHE A 27 -2.63 3.48 -7.03
C PHE A 27 -2.34 4.77 -7.79
N CYS A 28 -1.28 4.79 -8.58
CA CYS A 28 -0.94 5.96 -9.37
C CYS A 28 -2.05 6.32 -10.34
N GLN A 29 -2.69 5.33 -10.95
CA GLN A 29 -3.82 5.57 -11.85
C GLN A 29 -5.00 6.18 -11.11
N LEU A 30 -5.32 5.67 -9.92
CA LEU A 30 -6.42 6.19 -9.12
C LEU A 30 -6.15 7.61 -8.63
N GLN A 31 -4.90 7.91 -8.30
CA GLN A 31 -4.50 9.25 -7.85
C GLN A 31 -4.24 10.23 -8.97
N GLY A 32 -4.01 9.75 -10.19
CA GLY A 32 -3.65 10.60 -11.31
C GLY A 32 -2.24 11.16 -11.18
N ILE A 33 -1.33 10.38 -10.63
CA ILE A 33 0.06 10.79 -10.39
C ILE A 33 1.05 9.82 -11.02
N GLY A 34 2.31 10.25 -11.08
CA GLY A 34 3.40 9.38 -11.52
C GLY A 34 4.10 8.73 -10.33
N PRO A 35 4.94 7.70 -10.59
CA PRO A 35 5.65 7.00 -9.52
C PRO A 35 6.51 7.88 -8.64
N SER A 36 7.09 8.94 -9.19
CA SER A 36 7.94 9.84 -8.42
C SER A 36 7.17 10.66 -7.39
N GLU A 37 5.84 10.71 -7.51
CA GLU A 37 4.99 11.49 -6.64
C GLU A 37 4.37 10.68 -5.50
N ILE A 38 4.64 9.37 -5.45
CA ILE A 38 4.03 8.47 -4.46
C ILE A 38 4.33 8.92 -3.02
N GLY A 39 5.59 9.20 -2.73
CA GLY A 39 5.99 9.61 -1.37
C GLY A 39 5.28 10.87 -0.93
N GLU A 40 5.21 11.86 -1.81
CA GLU A 40 4.52 13.12 -1.52
C GLU A 40 3.03 12.90 -1.33
N ALA A 41 2.41 12.06 -2.18
CA ALA A 41 0.98 11.78 -2.07
C ALA A 41 0.64 11.15 -0.73
N LEU A 42 1.51 10.28 -0.21
CA LEU A 42 1.26 9.59 1.05
C LEU A 42 1.58 10.44 2.28
N SER A 43 2.23 11.58 2.11
CA SER A 43 2.62 12.43 3.24
C SER A 43 2.03 13.85 3.18
N GLY A 44 1.37 14.20 2.08
CA GLY A 44 0.82 15.54 1.89
C GLY A 44 -0.58 15.73 2.47
N ASP A 45 -1.17 16.88 2.16
CA ASP A 45 -2.50 17.24 2.66
C ASP A 45 -3.60 16.29 2.21
N LYS A 46 -3.40 15.62 1.08
CA LYS A 46 -4.37 14.67 0.55
C LYS A 46 -3.97 13.22 0.83
N SER A 47 -3.16 13.01 1.87
CA SER A 47 -2.66 11.68 2.19
C SER A 47 -3.78 10.70 2.55
N LEU A 48 -4.90 11.16 3.09
CA LEU A 48 -6.00 10.26 3.41
C LEU A 48 -6.61 9.67 2.15
N ASP A 49 -6.84 10.50 1.12
CA ASP A 49 -7.32 10.02 -0.17
C ASP A 49 -6.33 9.02 -0.77
N ALA A 50 -5.05 9.33 -0.66
CA ALA A 50 -3.99 8.47 -1.18
C ALA A 50 -3.99 7.12 -0.47
N ILE A 51 -4.10 7.12 0.85
CA ILE A 51 -4.12 5.89 1.63
C ILE A 51 -5.32 5.02 1.25
N VAL A 52 -6.48 5.62 1.12
CA VAL A 52 -7.70 4.91 0.71
C VAL A 52 -7.51 4.25 -0.65
N ASN A 53 -6.99 4.99 -1.62
CA ASN A 53 -6.75 4.46 -2.96
C ASN A 53 -5.70 3.36 -2.96
N LEU A 54 -4.68 3.49 -2.13
CA LEU A 54 -3.63 2.48 -2.06
C LEU A 54 -4.13 1.17 -1.46
N LEU A 55 -4.91 1.25 -0.39
CA LEU A 55 -5.50 0.05 0.21
C LEU A 55 -6.45 -0.63 -0.75
N LYS A 56 -7.23 0.16 -1.48
CA LYS A 56 -8.13 -0.37 -2.49
C LYS A 56 -7.35 -1.13 -3.57
N ALA A 57 -6.28 -0.53 -4.08
CA ALA A 57 -5.45 -1.16 -5.09
C ALA A 57 -4.82 -2.45 -4.58
N ALA A 58 -4.33 -2.43 -3.34
CA ALA A 58 -3.72 -3.61 -2.73
C ALA A 58 -4.72 -4.76 -2.58
N ALA A 59 -5.97 -4.43 -2.24
CA ALA A 59 -7.02 -5.43 -2.09
C ALA A 59 -7.51 -5.96 -3.43
N GLU A 60 -7.44 -5.16 -4.47
CA GLU A 60 -7.88 -5.57 -5.81
C GLU A 60 -6.94 -6.59 -6.45
N TYR A 61 -5.66 -6.50 -6.15
CA TYR A 61 -4.66 -7.36 -6.80
C TYR A 61 -4.95 -8.85 -6.67
N PRO A 62 -5.20 -9.40 -5.47
CA PRO A 62 -5.46 -10.83 -5.35
C PRO A 62 -6.66 -11.31 -6.17
N LEU A 63 -7.68 -10.47 -6.30
CA LEU A 63 -8.87 -10.81 -7.08
C LEU A 63 -8.56 -10.86 -8.57
N TYR A 64 -7.86 -9.85 -9.07
CA TYR A 64 -7.44 -9.86 -10.48
C TYR A 64 -6.55 -11.06 -10.77
N LYS A 65 -5.72 -11.46 -9.82
CA LYS A 65 -4.85 -12.61 -9.98
C LYS A 65 -5.64 -13.89 -10.16
N GLU A 66 -6.83 -13.96 -9.56
CA GLU A 66 -7.74 -15.11 -9.68
C GLU A 66 -8.71 -14.97 -10.84
N GLY A 67 -8.61 -13.90 -11.62
CA GLY A 67 -9.51 -13.67 -12.75
C GLY A 67 -10.86 -13.08 -12.34
N ILE A 68 -10.95 -12.56 -11.13
CA ILE A 68 -12.18 -11.97 -10.61
C ILE A 68 -12.08 -10.44 -10.73
N THR A 69 -13.10 -9.81 -11.30
CA THR A 69 -13.15 -8.36 -11.38
C THR A 69 -13.56 -7.80 -10.01
N PRO A 70 -12.72 -7.01 -9.35
CA PRO A 70 -13.07 -6.46 -8.04
C PRO A 70 -14.22 -5.47 -8.13
N SER A 71 -15.01 -5.41 -7.07
CA SER A 71 -16.10 -4.44 -6.97
C SER A 71 -15.96 -3.54 -5.74
N TYR A 72 -14.78 -3.53 -5.14
CA TYR A 72 -14.53 -2.65 -3.99
C TYR A 72 -14.64 -1.19 -4.40
N THR A 73 -15.32 -0.43 -3.55
CA THR A 73 -15.47 1.01 -3.77
C THR A 73 -14.58 1.77 -2.78
N GLU A 74 -14.45 3.06 -3.01
CA GLU A 74 -13.76 3.93 -2.07
C GLU A 74 -14.43 3.88 -0.70
N LEU A 75 -15.76 3.86 -0.69
CA LEU A 75 -16.52 3.77 0.56
C LEU A 75 -16.22 2.48 1.31
N ASP A 76 -16.13 1.37 0.59
CA ASP A 76 -15.78 0.08 1.21
C ASP A 76 -14.43 0.20 1.94
N THR A 77 -13.45 0.81 1.29
CA THR A 77 -12.12 0.97 1.86
C THR A 77 -12.15 1.86 3.10
N CYS A 78 -12.93 2.91 3.06
CA CYS A 78 -13.10 3.78 4.22
C CYS A 78 -13.72 3.02 5.39
N ASP A 79 -14.70 2.16 5.10
CA ASP A 79 -15.34 1.33 6.12
C ASP A 79 -14.34 0.36 6.75
N TRP A 80 -13.40 -0.18 5.95
CA TRP A 80 -12.35 -1.04 6.48
C TRP A 80 -11.46 -0.28 7.47
N ILE A 81 -11.12 0.96 7.14
CA ILE A 81 -10.29 1.79 8.03
C ILE A 81 -11.03 2.05 9.34
N ASP A 82 -12.32 2.37 9.25
CA ASP A 82 -13.13 2.58 10.44
C ASP A 82 -13.19 1.32 11.29
N ASP A 83 -13.34 0.16 10.64
CA ASP A 83 -13.39 -1.12 11.35
C ASP A 83 -12.08 -1.44 12.05
N MET A 84 -10.96 -0.94 11.54
CA MET A 84 -9.66 -1.11 12.17
C MET A 84 -9.45 -0.21 13.38
N GLY A 85 -10.41 0.62 13.71
CA GLY A 85 -10.29 1.60 14.78
C GLY A 85 -9.87 2.98 14.29
N GLY A 86 -10.01 3.22 13.00
CA GLY A 86 -9.64 4.49 12.38
C GLY A 86 -8.15 4.57 12.07
N ILE A 87 -7.75 5.71 11.54
CA ILE A 87 -6.36 5.91 11.11
C ILE A 87 -5.36 5.95 12.27
N ALA A 88 -5.85 6.16 13.48
CA ALA A 88 -5.00 6.16 14.68
C ALA A 88 -4.93 4.79 15.33
N GLY A 89 -5.65 3.79 14.80
CA GLY A 89 -5.70 2.45 15.40
C GLY A 89 -4.43 1.65 15.16
N ASN A 90 -4.19 0.68 16.04
CA ASN A 90 -3.01 -0.19 15.94
C ASN A 90 -3.02 -1.03 14.66
N LYS A 91 -4.18 -1.51 14.26
CA LYS A 91 -4.30 -2.32 13.03
C LYS A 91 -3.94 -1.50 11.80
N PHE A 92 -4.34 -0.23 11.79
CA PHE A 92 -3.99 0.65 10.69
C PHE A 92 -2.47 0.83 10.62
N GLN A 93 -1.81 0.94 11.77
CA GLN A 93 -0.36 1.05 11.81
C GLN A 93 0.31 -0.21 11.27
N GLU A 94 -0.25 -1.38 11.54
CA GLU A 94 0.27 -2.64 10.98
C GLU A 94 0.18 -2.65 9.46
N VAL A 95 -0.92 -2.18 8.90
CA VAL A 95 -1.10 -2.10 7.46
C VAL A 95 -0.07 -1.15 6.85
N MET A 96 0.11 0.01 7.47
CA MET A 96 1.07 0.99 7.00
C MET A 96 2.51 0.49 7.11
N ALA A 97 2.80 -0.31 8.14
CA ALA A 97 4.11 -0.94 8.28
C ALA A 97 4.35 -1.94 7.15
N ALA A 98 3.34 -2.74 6.79
CA ALA A 98 3.45 -3.68 5.69
C ALA A 98 3.69 -2.96 4.36
N LEU A 99 2.99 -1.85 4.15
CA LEU A 99 3.19 -1.02 2.97
C LEU A 99 4.60 -0.46 2.92
N THR A 100 5.06 0.11 4.02
CA THR A 100 6.39 0.70 4.10
C THR A 100 7.48 -0.33 3.84
N GLU A 101 7.31 -1.51 4.42
CA GLU A 101 8.24 -2.62 4.18
C GLU A 101 8.30 -2.98 2.70
N SER A 102 7.15 -3.06 2.05
CA SER A 102 7.08 -3.39 0.63
C SER A 102 7.77 -2.32 -0.23
N LEU A 103 7.51 -1.06 0.05
CA LEU A 103 8.13 0.05 -0.68
C LEU A 103 9.63 0.07 -0.47
N ASN A 104 10.05 -0.04 0.78
CA ASN A 104 11.47 -0.01 1.12
C ASN A 104 12.20 -1.20 0.53
N SER A 105 11.60 -2.39 0.55
CA SER A 105 12.21 -3.57 -0.03
C SER A 105 12.44 -3.40 -1.53
N GLY A 106 11.45 -2.87 -2.23
CA GLY A 106 11.59 -2.61 -3.66
C GLY A 106 12.67 -1.59 -3.95
N LEU A 107 12.71 -0.54 -3.15
CA LEU A 107 13.72 0.50 -3.28
C LEU A 107 15.09 -0.01 -2.89
N GLU A 108 15.16 -0.85 -1.86
CA GLU A 108 16.43 -1.39 -1.39
C GLU A 108 17.09 -2.29 -2.42
N GLU A 109 16.34 -3.09 -3.14
CA GLU A 109 16.92 -3.94 -4.17
C GLU A 109 17.63 -3.13 -5.25
N THR A 110 17.12 -1.94 -5.53
CA THR A 110 17.70 -1.06 -6.53
C THR A 110 18.58 -0.01 -5.89
N THR A 111 18.06 0.64 -4.85
CA THR A 111 18.70 1.81 -4.23
C THR A 111 19.73 1.41 -3.20
N THR A 112 19.55 0.28 -2.50
CA THR A 112 20.52 -0.16 -1.50
C THR A 112 21.85 -0.50 -2.13
N LYS A 113 21.84 -1.18 -3.27
CA LYS A 113 23.08 -1.50 -3.99
C LYS A 113 23.78 -0.22 -4.37
N LYS A 114 23.04 0.76 -4.84
CA LYS A 114 23.57 2.05 -5.20
C LYS A 114 24.04 2.82 -3.97
N ALA A 115 23.22 2.81 -2.93
CA ALA A 115 23.56 3.50 -1.69
C ALA A 115 24.77 2.89 -1.02
N LYS A 116 24.91 1.57 -1.05
CA LYS A 116 26.09 0.91 -0.48
C LYS A 116 27.35 1.29 -1.23
N LYS A 117 27.27 1.37 -2.55
CA LYS A 117 28.41 1.83 -3.35
C LYS A 117 28.77 3.27 -3.00
N ASP A 118 27.78 4.12 -2.87
CA ASP A 118 28.00 5.51 -2.52
C ASP A 118 28.59 5.65 -1.13
N ALA A 119 28.07 4.84 -0.17
CA ALA A 119 28.58 4.86 1.19
C ALA A 119 30.04 4.43 1.24
N VAL A 120 30.39 3.40 0.48
CA VAL A 120 31.77 2.92 0.39
C VAL A 120 32.69 3.99 -0.20
N LYS A 121 32.19 4.68 -1.23
CA LYS A 121 32.97 5.72 -1.86
C LYS A 121 33.20 6.91 -0.93
N LYS A 122 32.21 7.22 -0.10
CA LYS A 122 32.31 8.35 0.82
C LYS A 122 33.19 8.04 2.02
N ASN A 123 33.35 6.80 2.32
CA ASN A 123 34.18 6.35 3.42
C ASN A 123 35.62 6.10 2.98
#